data_0f8ab103b4eda752ded6a5a21ac7944d
#
_entry.id   0f8ab103b4eda752ded6a5a21ac7944d
#
_cell.length_a   1.000
_cell.length_b   1.000
_cell.length_c   1.000
_cell.angle_alpha   90.00
_cell.angle_beta   90.00
_cell.angle_gamma   90.00
#
_symmetry.space_group_name_H-M   'P 1'
#
loop_
_entity.id
_entity.type
_entity.pdbx_description
1 polymer ?
#
loop_
_entity_poly.entity_id
_entity_poly.type
_entity_poly.pdbx_seq_one_letter_code
_entity_poly.pdbx_strand_id
1 'polypeptide(L)'
;MSEYKTTFTYVDDIDPVTGAPIMVAIPHTVAAARQGIPYNVLNNFGDIFKRENLREAWRLMRRNDPFDYQIQVADAIIYSCLNSLGWYFVVQITRQAGKNEISAFIQQYLLLYGWYYGVRVSGVKFAPVYKPQVQASMDRLEGANTPDSGGLAGSVLTKGKFRKSDGYKYHMGPPRDSNKWAFLSINPASNVTSQTAYTLLEGDEAQDIDVDKWERDAQPMGAFNNATTVLWGVAWTKDSFIYKGELQARDMEDRLEKELGYRPKLVFKVDAHAVIKSGNDNYRKAFENQVARLGIDHIAIQTQYLLKAVDAIGRFFNSEQMARIYHNDYSMAVQPEKGKTYIWSVDVAGEAEESTDINTAVGMHKRDALTLTIGELHKDGTVVPVCFYQWVGKQHTKVRTMLPKIIKGHWNCLGGVCDATGLAYYLKEQLDRNNVGLVEAYKFKASGDESKSKLGYLAYDYVSNDLLKIPPSPTDPDQRELWQEVRWQLEHLTREAKKHQSINFYVPANAEPRKPGHVPHDDFATGVFLLMKAARNINVNSRQATAFDRNDVV
;
A
#
# COMPACT_ATOMS: atom_id res chain seq x y z
N MET A 1 31.66 -17.41 11.57
CA MET A 1 30.26 -17.84 11.79
C MET A 1 30.31 -19.27 12.27
N SER A 2 29.98 -19.55 13.53
CA SER A 2 29.97 -20.92 14.05
C SER A 2 28.75 -21.65 13.50
N GLU A 3 28.97 -22.76 12.81
CA GLU A 3 27.90 -23.68 12.41
C GLU A 3 27.11 -24.11 13.64
N TYR A 4 25.83 -23.74 13.66
CA TYR A 4 24.90 -24.20 14.68
C TYR A 4 24.51 -25.65 14.34
N LYS A 5 25.11 -26.62 15.01
CA LYS A 5 24.67 -28.03 14.95
C LYS A 5 23.34 -28.16 15.68
N THR A 6 22.28 -28.46 14.94
CA THR A 6 21.00 -28.83 15.52
C THR A 6 21.11 -30.26 16.02
N THR A 7 21.07 -30.45 17.34
CA THR A 7 20.95 -31.78 17.96
C THR A 7 19.49 -32.12 18.15
N PHE A 8 19.16 -33.40 18.05
CA PHE A 8 17.80 -33.91 18.25
C PHE A 8 17.77 -34.82 19.47
N THR A 9 16.72 -34.68 20.26
CA THR A 9 16.36 -35.64 21.28
C THR A 9 15.19 -36.49 20.76
N TYR A 10 15.33 -37.79 20.84
CA TYR A 10 14.25 -38.71 20.49
C TYR A 10 13.41 -38.96 21.74
N VAL A 11 12.11 -38.78 21.61
CA VAL A 11 11.14 -39.05 22.69
C VAL A 11 10.14 -40.09 22.23
N ASP A 12 9.75 -40.94 23.15
CA ASP A 12 8.67 -41.92 22.92
C ASP A 12 7.34 -41.15 22.87
N ASP A 13 6.56 -41.39 21.86
CA ASP A 13 5.24 -40.84 21.65
C ASP A 13 4.31 -41.92 21.06
N ILE A 14 3.04 -41.62 20.95
CA ILE A 14 2.06 -42.52 20.35
C ILE A 14 1.60 -41.93 19.02
N ASP A 15 1.69 -42.70 17.95
CA ASP A 15 1.12 -42.34 16.65
C ASP A 15 -0.39 -42.09 16.79
N PRO A 16 -0.88 -40.87 16.56
CA PRO A 16 -2.28 -40.52 16.82
C PRO A 16 -3.26 -41.21 15.87
N VAL A 17 -2.76 -41.87 14.81
CA VAL A 17 -3.58 -42.56 13.82
C VAL A 17 -3.63 -44.05 14.06
N THR A 18 -2.48 -44.63 14.40
CA THR A 18 -2.34 -46.10 14.55
C THR A 18 -2.35 -46.55 16.00
N GLY A 19 -2.15 -45.64 16.97
CA GLY A 19 -1.98 -45.95 18.39
C GLY A 19 -0.66 -46.68 18.70
N ALA A 20 0.24 -46.82 17.73
CA ALA A 20 1.52 -47.50 17.92
C ALA A 20 2.56 -46.58 18.57
N PRO A 21 3.47 -47.12 19.40
CA PRO A 21 4.59 -46.33 19.91
C PRO A 21 5.49 -45.87 18.76
N ILE A 22 5.85 -44.61 18.77
CA ILE A 22 6.78 -43.98 17.79
C ILE A 22 7.85 -43.20 18.53
N MET A 23 9.04 -43.15 17.94
CA MET A 23 10.10 -42.25 18.39
C MET A 23 10.09 -40.98 17.54
N VAL A 24 9.87 -39.84 18.16
CA VAL A 24 9.82 -38.54 17.49
C VAL A 24 11.09 -37.77 17.79
N ALA A 25 11.77 -37.31 16.73
CA ALA A 25 12.92 -36.43 16.86
C ALA A 25 12.47 -34.99 17.15
N ILE A 26 12.78 -34.48 18.33
CA ILE A 26 12.56 -33.08 18.70
C ILE A 26 13.86 -32.30 18.58
N PRO A 27 13.92 -31.22 17.81
CA PRO A 27 15.13 -30.47 17.65
C PRO A 27 15.52 -29.77 18.95
N HIS A 28 16.77 -29.92 19.29
CA HIS A 28 17.43 -29.17 20.33
C HIS A 28 18.24 -28.06 19.68
N THR A 29 17.76 -26.85 19.64
CA THR A 29 18.55 -25.77 19.10
C THR A 29 19.42 -25.17 20.21
N VAL A 30 20.68 -24.93 19.91
CA VAL A 30 21.59 -24.16 20.79
C VAL A 30 21.01 -22.78 21.11
N ALA A 31 20.15 -22.26 20.24
CA ALA A 31 19.42 -21.01 20.47
C ALA A 31 18.38 -21.13 21.61
N ALA A 32 17.66 -22.24 21.73
CA ALA A 32 16.73 -22.48 22.84
C ALA A 32 17.46 -22.57 24.19
N ALA A 33 18.62 -23.24 24.20
CA ALA A 33 19.49 -23.33 25.39
C ALA A 33 20.08 -21.97 25.79
N ARG A 34 20.41 -21.11 24.83
CA ARG A 34 20.92 -19.75 25.09
C ARG A 34 19.85 -18.79 25.64
N GLN A 35 18.58 -19.05 25.35
CA GLN A 35 17.45 -18.22 25.82
C GLN A 35 16.94 -18.63 27.20
N GLY A 36 17.59 -19.60 27.87
CA GLY A 36 17.21 -20.03 29.21
C GLY A 36 15.87 -20.76 29.28
N ILE A 37 15.39 -21.32 28.16
CA ILE A 37 14.17 -22.10 28.10
C ILE A 37 14.46 -23.46 28.72
N PRO A 38 13.78 -23.85 29.80
CA PRO A 38 14.04 -25.13 30.44
C PRO A 38 13.85 -26.28 29.46
N TYR A 39 14.85 -27.16 29.39
CA TYR A 39 14.85 -28.38 28.57
C TYR A 39 13.59 -29.25 28.78
N ASN A 40 12.98 -29.16 29.97
CA ASN A 40 11.87 -29.98 30.40
C ASN A 40 10.52 -29.61 29.78
N VAL A 41 10.41 -28.51 29.00
CA VAL A 41 9.13 -28.07 28.44
C VAL A 41 8.65 -28.97 27.32
N LEU A 42 9.54 -29.76 26.70
CA LEU A 42 9.23 -30.59 25.52
C LEU A 42 9.59 -32.07 25.75
N ASN A 43 9.32 -32.60 26.92
CA ASN A 43 9.50 -34.01 27.18
C ASN A 43 8.52 -34.90 26.39
N ASN A 44 7.43 -34.30 25.88
CA ASN A 44 6.44 -34.95 25.04
C ASN A 44 6.12 -34.04 23.84
N PHE A 45 6.02 -34.63 22.63
CA PHE A 45 5.67 -33.88 21.42
C PHE A 45 4.34 -33.09 21.56
N GLY A 46 3.34 -33.67 22.26
CA GLY A 46 2.05 -33.03 22.54
C GLY A 46 2.15 -31.72 23.33
N ASP A 47 3.23 -31.51 24.07
CA ASP A 47 3.43 -30.28 24.86
C ASP A 47 3.50 -28.99 24.01
N ILE A 48 3.89 -29.09 22.73
CA ILE A 48 3.88 -27.94 21.84
C ILE A 48 2.49 -27.36 21.59
N PHE A 49 1.43 -28.15 21.81
CA PHE A 49 0.05 -27.74 21.63
C PHE A 49 -0.60 -27.18 22.89
N LYS A 50 0.12 -27.16 24.01
CA LYS A 50 -0.34 -26.46 25.20
C LYS A 50 -0.23 -24.94 24.99
N ARG A 51 -1.26 -24.22 25.43
CA ARG A 51 -1.36 -22.75 25.21
C ARG A 51 -0.16 -22.00 25.79
N GLU A 52 0.31 -22.40 26.96
CA GLU A 52 1.48 -21.83 27.63
C GLU A 52 2.78 -22.02 26.84
N ASN A 53 2.84 -23.01 25.95
CA ASN A 53 4.02 -23.34 25.14
C ASN A 53 3.96 -22.76 23.71
N LEU A 54 3.01 -21.88 23.41
CA LEU A 54 2.79 -21.35 22.05
C LEU A 54 4.03 -20.63 21.50
N ARG A 55 4.78 -19.93 22.34
CA ARG A 55 6.03 -19.26 21.95
C ARG A 55 7.10 -20.28 21.56
N GLU A 56 7.19 -21.38 22.28
CA GLU A 56 8.13 -22.44 21.95
C GLU A 56 7.73 -23.19 20.67
N ALA A 57 6.45 -23.47 20.51
CA ALA A 57 5.92 -23.99 19.25
C ALA A 57 6.29 -23.09 18.06
N TRP A 58 6.18 -21.78 18.23
CA TRP A 58 6.62 -20.82 17.21
C TRP A 58 8.12 -20.96 16.88
N ARG A 59 8.99 -20.95 17.89
CA ARG A 59 10.44 -21.09 17.71
C ARG A 59 10.82 -22.37 16.95
N LEU A 60 10.16 -23.47 17.27
CA LEU A 60 10.38 -24.76 16.61
C LEU A 60 9.86 -24.81 15.18
N MET A 61 8.75 -24.14 14.89
CA MET A 61 8.11 -24.14 13.58
C MET A 61 8.64 -23.07 12.65
N ARG A 62 8.96 -21.87 13.17
CA ARG A 62 9.35 -20.70 12.38
C ARG A 62 10.84 -20.36 12.47
N ARG A 63 11.59 -20.98 13.40
CA ARG A 63 13.04 -20.78 13.61
C ARG A 63 13.46 -19.34 13.93
N ASN A 64 12.56 -18.55 14.46
CA ASN A 64 12.83 -17.23 14.96
C ASN A 64 12.09 -16.98 16.28
N ASP A 65 12.45 -15.94 17.00
CA ASP A 65 11.75 -15.55 18.23
C ASP A 65 10.61 -14.58 17.89
N PRO A 66 9.36 -14.89 18.26
CA PRO A 66 8.23 -14.02 17.98
C PRO A 66 8.20 -12.82 18.91
N PHE A 67 7.71 -11.70 18.37
CA PHE A 67 7.32 -10.57 19.20
C PHE A 67 6.03 -10.88 19.99
N ASP A 68 5.83 -10.21 21.11
CA ASP A 68 4.67 -10.45 21.98
C ASP A 68 3.33 -10.26 21.26
N TYR A 69 3.22 -9.24 20.40
CA TYR A 69 2.00 -9.03 19.63
C TYR A 69 1.70 -10.17 18.66
N GLN A 70 2.73 -10.83 18.12
CA GLN A 70 2.55 -11.98 17.22
C GLN A 70 1.96 -13.17 17.96
N ILE A 71 2.45 -13.44 19.17
CA ILE A 71 1.91 -14.50 20.03
C ILE A 71 0.48 -14.18 20.46
N GLN A 72 0.19 -12.93 20.86
CA GLN A 72 -1.17 -12.54 21.26
C GLN A 72 -2.20 -12.76 20.15
N VAL A 73 -1.86 -12.39 18.90
CA VAL A 73 -2.72 -12.61 17.74
C VAL A 73 -2.90 -14.09 17.46
N ALA A 74 -1.79 -14.85 17.44
CA ALA A 74 -1.82 -16.29 17.17
C ALA A 74 -2.62 -17.05 18.24
N ASP A 75 -2.41 -16.75 19.52
CA ASP A 75 -3.11 -17.35 20.64
C ASP A 75 -4.63 -17.19 20.54
N ALA A 76 -5.10 -15.97 20.29
CA ALA A 76 -6.53 -15.69 20.20
C ALA A 76 -7.19 -16.45 19.03
N ILE A 77 -6.55 -16.48 17.86
CA ILE A 77 -7.07 -17.13 16.66
C ILE A 77 -7.04 -18.67 16.84
N ILE A 78 -5.92 -19.24 17.30
CA ILE A 78 -5.79 -20.68 17.55
C ILE A 78 -6.81 -21.13 18.59
N TYR A 79 -6.99 -20.36 19.68
CA TYR A 79 -8.00 -20.65 20.70
C TYR A 79 -9.41 -20.73 20.10
N SER A 80 -9.80 -19.78 19.26
CA SER A 80 -11.09 -19.82 18.57
C SER A 80 -11.22 -21.03 17.65
N CYS A 81 -10.18 -21.34 16.88
CA CYS A 81 -10.16 -22.48 15.96
C CYS A 81 -10.32 -23.83 16.69
N LEU A 82 -9.53 -24.05 17.75
CA LEU A 82 -9.52 -25.33 18.49
C LEU A 82 -10.80 -25.56 19.28
N ASN A 83 -11.51 -24.50 19.69
CA ASN A 83 -12.77 -24.57 20.40
C ASN A 83 -14.00 -24.37 19.49
N SER A 84 -13.83 -24.29 18.17
CA SER A 84 -14.92 -24.10 17.18
C SER A 84 -15.84 -22.92 17.52
N LEU A 85 -15.28 -21.79 17.98
CA LEU A 85 -16.05 -20.64 18.47
C LEU A 85 -16.63 -19.80 17.32
N GLY A 86 -16.11 -19.92 16.09
CA GLY A 86 -16.57 -19.15 14.94
C GLY A 86 -16.37 -17.65 15.08
N TRP A 87 -15.38 -17.23 15.86
CA TRP A 87 -15.12 -15.80 16.06
C TRP A 87 -14.59 -15.14 14.79
N TYR A 88 -14.90 -13.85 14.68
CA TYR A 88 -14.52 -13.03 13.54
C TYR A 88 -13.44 -12.03 13.96
N PHE A 89 -12.23 -12.23 13.45
CA PHE A 89 -11.07 -11.41 13.78
C PHE A 89 -10.74 -10.40 12.68
N VAL A 90 -10.30 -9.23 13.09
CA VAL A 90 -9.65 -8.25 12.20
C VAL A 90 -8.26 -7.93 12.73
N VAL A 91 -7.25 -8.21 11.92
CA VAL A 91 -5.85 -8.06 12.29
C VAL A 91 -5.19 -7.07 11.32
N GLN A 92 -5.05 -5.84 11.78
CA GLN A 92 -4.33 -4.79 11.07
C GLN A 92 -2.92 -4.70 11.65
N ILE A 93 -1.93 -4.96 10.81
CA ILE A 93 -0.52 -4.88 11.19
C ILE A 93 0.19 -4.01 10.18
N THR A 94 0.97 -3.04 10.67
CA THR A 94 1.79 -2.17 9.85
C THR A 94 2.68 -2.96 8.87
N ARG A 95 3.03 -2.36 7.75
CA ARG A 95 3.84 -3.04 6.72
C ARG A 95 5.13 -3.61 7.29
N GLN A 96 5.52 -4.80 6.80
CA GLN A 96 6.75 -5.52 7.15
C GLN A 96 6.89 -5.92 8.63
N ALA A 97 5.82 -5.85 9.41
CA ALA A 97 5.83 -6.27 10.82
C ALA A 97 5.35 -7.71 11.04
N GLY A 98 5.44 -8.58 10.04
CA GLY A 98 5.28 -10.03 10.21
C GLY A 98 3.85 -10.56 10.11
N LYS A 99 2.89 -9.84 9.51
CA LYS A 99 1.51 -10.32 9.27
C LYS A 99 1.48 -11.73 8.67
N ASN A 100 2.19 -11.93 7.55
CA ASN A 100 2.22 -13.22 6.86
C ASN A 100 2.96 -14.30 7.65
N GLU A 101 3.85 -13.93 8.55
CA GLU A 101 4.53 -14.86 9.45
C GLU A 101 3.57 -15.41 10.50
N ILE A 102 2.72 -14.56 11.08
CA ILE A 102 1.69 -14.98 12.05
C ILE A 102 0.70 -15.93 11.38
N SER A 103 0.16 -15.57 10.22
CA SER A 103 -0.78 -16.40 9.47
C SER A 103 -0.16 -17.76 9.12
N ALA A 104 1.09 -17.79 8.62
CA ALA A 104 1.77 -19.03 8.29
C ALA A 104 2.06 -19.91 9.53
N PHE A 105 2.38 -19.30 10.67
CA PHE A 105 2.52 -20.03 11.93
C PHE A 105 1.20 -20.68 12.35
N ILE A 106 0.10 -19.95 12.33
CA ILE A 106 -1.22 -20.49 12.68
C ILE A 106 -1.59 -21.65 11.77
N GLN A 107 -1.37 -21.51 10.46
CA GLN A 107 -1.64 -22.57 9.48
C GLN A 107 -0.80 -23.81 9.73
N GLN A 108 0.51 -23.64 9.95
CA GLN A 108 1.42 -24.74 10.25
C GLN A 108 1.07 -25.43 11.57
N TYR A 109 0.76 -24.67 12.61
CA TYR A 109 0.36 -25.17 13.91
C TYR A 109 -0.92 -26.00 13.83
N LEU A 110 -1.97 -25.47 13.18
CA LEU A 110 -3.25 -26.17 13.05
C LEU A 110 -3.13 -27.42 12.17
N LEU A 111 -2.35 -27.38 11.08
CA LEU A 111 -2.08 -28.57 10.26
C LEU A 111 -1.35 -29.65 11.06
N LEU A 112 -0.34 -29.26 11.86
CA LEU A 112 0.41 -30.19 12.69
C LEU A 112 -0.45 -30.75 13.84
N TYR A 113 -1.30 -29.91 14.44
CA TYR A 113 -2.28 -30.32 15.44
C TYR A 113 -3.25 -31.36 14.87
N GLY A 114 -3.82 -31.10 13.70
CA GLY A 114 -4.72 -32.04 13.04
C GLY A 114 -4.05 -33.36 12.68
N TRP A 115 -2.78 -33.31 12.26
CA TRP A 115 -1.98 -34.51 12.01
C TRP A 115 -1.72 -35.31 13.28
N TYR A 116 -1.33 -34.64 14.36
CA TYR A 116 -0.95 -35.30 15.61
C TYR A 116 -2.16 -35.94 16.35
N TYR A 117 -3.26 -35.21 16.43
CA TYR A 117 -4.46 -35.71 17.13
C TYR A 117 -5.44 -36.47 16.23
N GLY A 118 -5.15 -36.65 14.95
CA GLY A 118 -6.05 -37.30 14.00
C GLY A 118 -7.38 -36.57 13.77
N VAL A 119 -7.45 -35.28 14.12
CA VAL A 119 -8.67 -34.47 13.97
C VAL A 119 -8.66 -33.70 12.66
N ARG A 120 -9.87 -33.41 12.16
CA ARG A 120 -10.02 -32.68 10.90
C ARG A 120 -9.67 -31.21 11.08
N VAL A 121 -8.69 -30.74 10.29
CA VAL A 121 -8.33 -29.33 10.17
C VAL A 121 -8.34 -28.94 8.71
N SER A 122 -9.12 -27.91 8.35
CA SER A 122 -9.16 -27.40 6.99
C SER A 122 -9.29 -25.88 7.02
N GLY A 123 -8.38 -25.21 6.31
CA GLY A 123 -8.40 -23.76 6.14
C GLY A 123 -8.41 -23.37 4.68
N VAL A 124 -8.95 -22.18 4.42
CA VAL A 124 -8.92 -21.53 3.12
C VAL A 124 -8.42 -20.10 3.31
N LYS A 125 -7.40 -19.73 2.55
CA LYS A 125 -6.87 -18.36 2.53
C LYS A 125 -7.07 -17.72 1.17
N PHE A 126 -7.66 -16.54 1.18
CA PHE A 126 -7.88 -15.70 0.02
C PHE A 126 -6.98 -14.47 0.01
N ALA A 127 -6.57 -14.03 -1.19
CA ALA A 127 -6.04 -12.69 -1.41
C ALA A 127 -6.58 -12.13 -2.75
N PRO A 128 -6.60 -10.81 -2.95
CA PRO A 128 -7.13 -10.21 -4.17
C PRO A 128 -6.48 -10.72 -5.46
N VAL A 129 -5.17 -10.96 -5.44
CA VAL A 129 -4.37 -11.32 -6.63
C VAL A 129 -3.53 -12.56 -6.36
N TYR A 130 -3.51 -13.49 -7.35
CA TYR A 130 -2.72 -14.73 -7.19
C TYR A 130 -1.22 -14.43 -7.10
N LYS A 131 -0.66 -13.72 -8.06
CA LYS A 131 0.74 -13.22 -8.01
C LYS A 131 0.74 -11.70 -7.85
N PRO A 132 1.49 -11.17 -6.86
CA PRO A 132 2.39 -11.87 -5.93
C PRO A 132 1.74 -12.32 -4.61
N GLN A 133 0.50 -11.96 -4.27
CA GLN A 133 -0.05 -12.02 -2.92
C GLN A 133 -0.29 -13.45 -2.41
N VAL A 134 -1.08 -14.24 -3.16
CA VAL A 134 -1.34 -15.65 -2.80
C VAL A 134 -0.03 -16.44 -2.80
N GLN A 135 0.81 -16.25 -3.81
CA GLN A 135 2.10 -16.91 -3.92
C GLN A 135 3.00 -16.61 -2.71
N ALA A 136 3.12 -15.36 -2.30
CA ALA A 136 3.91 -14.98 -1.12
C ALA A 136 3.40 -15.63 0.18
N SER A 137 2.09 -15.81 0.34
CA SER A 137 1.51 -16.51 1.48
C SER A 137 1.84 -18.01 1.46
N MET A 138 1.79 -18.64 0.28
CA MET A 138 2.17 -20.04 0.08
C MET A 138 3.65 -20.27 0.38
N ASP A 139 4.52 -19.43 -0.19
CA ASP A 139 5.97 -19.51 0.02
C ASP A 139 6.31 -19.33 1.50
N ARG A 140 5.57 -18.49 2.21
CA ARG A 140 5.75 -18.28 3.65
C ARG A 140 5.33 -19.51 4.47
N LEU A 141 4.25 -20.19 4.12
CA LEU A 141 3.85 -21.43 4.78
C LEU A 141 4.82 -22.58 4.51
N GLU A 142 5.20 -22.76 3.25
CA GLU A 142 6.10 -23.83 2.84
C GLU A 142 7.49 -23.65 3.45
N GLY A 143 7.94 -22.43 3.54
CA GLY A 143 9.30 -22.07 3.95
C GLY A 143 10.21 -21.92 2.72
N ALA A 144 11.12 -20.96 2.80
CA ALA A 144 12.10 -20.77 1.72
C ALA A 144 13.06 -21.95 1.64
N ASN A 145 13.64 -22.19 0.47
CA ASN A 145 14.60 -23.27 0.18
C ASN A 145 15.95 -23.11 0.90
N THR A 146 16.03 -22.34 1.97
CA THR A 146 17.24 -22.14 2.77
C THR A 146 17.23 -23.05 4.00
N PRO A 147 18.36 -23.63 4.41
CA PRO A 147 18.45 -24.54 5.55
C PRO A 147 17.92 -23.96 6.88
N ASP A 148 17.91 -22.62 7.01
CA ASP A 148 17.53 -21.91 8.22
C ASP A 148 16.10 -21.34 8.17
N SER A 149 15.34 -21.59 7.13
CA SER A 149 13.96 -21.14 7.04
C SER A 149 13.03 -22.08 7.80
N GLY A 150 12.13 -21.50 8.60
CA GLY A 150 11.01 -22.24 9.19
C GLY A 150 9.99 -22.69 8.13
N GLY A 151 8.82 -23.06 8.55
CA GLY A 151 7.73 -23.50 7.69
C GLY A 151 7.65 -25.02 7.53
N LEU A 152 6.74 -25.47 6.67
CA LEU A 152 6.47 -26.91 6.50
C LEU A 152 7.71 -27.71 6.05
N ALA A 153 8.51 -27.11 5.16
CA ALA A 153 9.71 -27.75 4.61
C ALA A 153 10.95 -27.57 5.50
N GLY A 154 11.03 -26.48 6.25
CA GLY A 154 12.20 -26.14 7.05
C GLY A 154 12.17 -26.66 8.50
N SER A 155 10.98 -26.83 9.07
CA SER A 155 10.84 -27.35 10.43
C SER A 155 10.90 -28.87 10.49
N VAL A 156 11.72 -29.41 11.41
CA VAL A 156 11.79 -30.87 11.65
C VAL A 156 10.47 -31.47 12.10
N LEU A 157 9.59 -30.67 12.72
CA LEU A 157 8.28 -31.12 13.16
C LEU A 157 7.36 -31.44 11.97
N THR A 158 7.53 -30.80 10.84
CA THR A 158 6.64 -30.89 9.67
C THR A 158 7.29 -31.41 8.41
N LYS A 159 8.63 -31.37 8.33
CA LYS A 159 9.39 -31.83 7.16
C LYS A 159 9.08 -33.31 6.86
N GLY A 160 8.73 -33.58 5.61
CA GLY A 160 8.39 -34.94 5.15
C GLY A 160 6.99 -35.42 5.53
N LYS A 161 6.22 -34.65 6.32
CA LYS A 161 4.86 -35.01 6.74
C LYS A 161 3.79 -34.36 5.87
N PHE A 162 4.13 -33.37 5.06
CA PHE A 162 3.21 -32.64 4.19
C PHE A 162 3.40 -33.01 2.71
N ARG A 163 2.35 -32.80 1.94
CA ARG A 163 2.37 -32.86 0.47
C ARG A 163 1.64 -31.67 -0.11
N LYS A 164 2.05 -31.23 -1.31
CA LYS A 164 1.38 -30.18 -2.10
C LYS A 164 0.61 -30.80 -3.25
N SER A 165 -0.63 -30.36 -3.49
CA SER A 165 -1.44 -30.77 -4.64
C SER A 165 -2.05 -29.59 -5.35
N ASP A 166 -2.38 -29.75 -6.63
CA ASP A 166 -3.05 -28.75 -7.48
C ASP A 166 -2.31 -27.40 -7.55
N GLY A 167 -1.06 -27.35 -7.08
CA GLY A 167 -0.26 -26.14 -7.01
C GLY A 167 -0.64 -25.15 -5.90
N TYR A 168 -1.77 -25.31 -5.23
CA TYR A 168 -2.29 -24.35 -4.25
C TYR A 168 -2.84 -24.97 -2.94
N LYS A 169 -2.73 -26.30 -2.77
CA LYS A 169 -3.20 -26.99 -1.57
C LYS A 169 -2.05 -27.69 -0.85
N TYR A 170 -2.01 -27.52 0.47
CA TYR A 170 -1.10 -28.26 1.35
C TYR A 170 -1.92 -29.23 2.20
N HIS A 171 -1.43 -30.47 2.31
CA HIS A 171 -2.04 -31.53 3.10
C HIS A 171 -1.01 -32.06 4.09
N MET A 172 -1.45 -32.40 5.30
CA MET A 172 -0.57 -32.98 6.33
C MET A 172 -1.24 -34.20 6.96
N GLY A 173 -0.60 -35.36 6.80
CA GLY A 173 -1.05 -36.60 7.39
C GLY A 173 -2.40 -37.12 6.90
N PRO A 174 -2.85 -38.27 7.45
CA PRO A 174 -4.19 -38.77 7.29
C PRO A 174 -5.19 -38.06 8.23
N PRO A 175 -6.49 -38.09 7.91
CA PRO A 175 -7.07 -38.64 6.70
C PRO A 175 -6.75 -37.76 5.48
N ARG A 176 -6.48 -38.38 4.35
CA ARG A 176 -5.83 -37.77 3.18
C ARG A 176 -6.40 -36.43 2.71
N ASP A 177 -7.67 -36.16 2.87
CA ASP A 177 -8.32 -34.94 2.36
C ASP A 177 -8.96 -34.05 3.44
N SER A 178 -8.89 -34.45 4.69
CA SER A 178 -9.52 -33.72 5.80
C SER A 178 -8.62 -32.70 6.46
N ASN A 179 -7.30 -32.89 6.40
CA ASN A 179 -6.30 -32.02 7.01
C ASN A 179 -5.56 -31.27 5.91
N LYS A 180 -6.05 -30.08 5.56
CA LYS A 180 -5.57 -29.33 4.38
C LYS A 180 -5.68 -27.83 4.54
N TRP A 181 -4.89 -27.12 3.73
CA TRP A 181 -4.96 -25.67 3.54
C TRP A 181 -4.96 -25.31 2.08
N ALA A 182 -5.95 -24.52 1.63
CA ALA A 182 -6.07 -24.07 0.25
C ALA A 182 -5.82 -22.56 0.14
N PHE A 183 -5.13 -22.13 -0.92
CA PHE A 183 -4.79 -20.75 -1.21
C PHE A 183 -5.41 -20.32 -2.53
N LEU A 184 -6.23 -19.28 -2.52
CA LEU A 184 -7.02 -18.86 -3.67
C LEU A 184 -6.97 -17.36 -3.86
N SER A 185 -7.12 -16.92 -5.12
CA SER A 185 -7.36 -15.51 -5.40
C SER A 185 -8.85 -15.20 -5.43
N ILE A 186 -9.24 -14.05 -4.87
CA ILE A 186 -10.63 -13.57 -4.85
C ILE A 186 -10.74 -12.23 -5.58
N ASN A 187 -10.57 -12.24 -6.89
CA ASN A 187 -10.83 -11.08 -7.74
C ASN A 187 -12.19 -11.22 -8.44
N PRO A 188 -12.79 -10.15 -8.98
CA PRO A 188 -14.11 -10.21 -9.60
C PRO A 188 -14.26 -11.26 -10.70
N ALA A 189 -13.16 -11.57 -11.42
CA ALA A 189 -13.16 -12.54 -12.52
C ALA A 189 -12.86 -14.00 -12.08
N SER A 190 -12.46 -14.23 -10.83
CA SER A 190 -12.12 -15.58 -10.35
C SER A 190 -13.36 -16.40 -10.03
N ASN A 191 -13.40 -17.67 -10.46
CA ASN A 191 -14.37 -18.65 -9.99
C ASN A 191 -13.77 -19.39 -8.78
N VAL A 192 -14.25 -19.07 -7.57
CA VAL A 192 -13.80 -19.65 -6.32
C VAL A 192 -14.91 -20.49 -5.69
N THR A 193 -15.22 -21.61 -6.31
CA THR A 193 -16.20 -22.55 -5.77
C THR A 193 -15.53 -23.85 -5.33
N SER A 194 -16.20 -24.63 -4.46
CA SER A 194 -15.84 -26.02 -4.10
C SER A 194 -14.78 -26.22 -3.01
N GLN A 195 -14.42 -25.21 -2.23
CA GLN A 195 -13.63 -25.44 -1.02
C GLN A 195 -14.51 -25.32 0.24
N THR A 196 -14.12 -26.00 1.31
CA THR A 196 -14.77 -25.90 2.63
C THR A 196 -13.71 -25.57 3.66
N ALA A 197 -13.90 -24.50 4.41
CA ALA A 197 -13.14 -24.18 5.61
C ALA A 197 -13.85 -24.80 6.82
N TYR A 198 -13.22 -25.79 7.43
CA TYR A 198 -13.74 -26.37 8.69
C TYR A 198 -13.25 -25.61 9.90
N THR A 199 -12.05 -25.06 9.82
CA THR A 199 -11.36 -24.52 10.99
C THR A 199 -11.12 -23.02 10.85
N LEU A 200 -10.56 -22.56 9.71
CA LEU A 200 -10.17 -21.17 9.52
C LEU A 200 -10.44 -20.71 8.10
N LEU A 201 -11.06 -19.54 7.98
CA LEU A 201 -11.25 -18.79 6.75
C LEU A 201 -10.45 -17.48 6.86
N GLU A 202 -9.55 -17.25 5.91
CA GLU A 202 -8.68 -16.08 5.92
C GLU A 202 -8.87 -15.19 4.69
N GLY A 203 -8.97 -13.88 4.88
CA GLY A 203 -8.87 -12.86 3.84
C GLY A 203 -7.62 -12.03 4.02
N ASP A 204 -6.60 -12.18 3.15
CA ASP A 204 -5.37 -11.39 3.18
C ASP A 204 -5.49 -10.17 2.26
N GLU A 205 -4.80 -9.06 2.62
CA GLU A 205 -4.97 -7.75 1.98
C GLU A 205 -6.45 -7.34 1.88
N ALA A 206 -7.19 -7.53 2.99
CA ALA A 206 -8.64 -7.36 3.05
C ALA A 206 -9.11 -5.94 2.70
N GLN A 207 -8.25 -4.91 2.79
CA GLN A 207 -8.58 -3.57 2.32
C GLN A 207 -8.85 -3.50 0.80
N ASP A 208 -8.35 -4.48 0.04
CA ASP A 208 -8.48 -4.54 -1.42
C ASP A 208 -9.48 -5.62 -1.89
N ILE A 209 -10.04 -6.43 -0.97
CA ILE A 209 -11.07 -7.43 -1.28
C ILE A 209 -12.41 -6.75 -1.58
N ASP A 210 -13.11 -7.24 -2.59
CA ASP A 210 -14.47 -6.86 -2.90
C ASP A 210 -15.45 -7.50 -1.90
N VAL A 211 -16.25 -6.69 -1.22
CA VAL A 211 -17.15 -7.14 -0.13
C VAL A 211 -18.21 -8.11 -0.69
N ASP A 212 -18.86 -7.75 -1.80
CA ASP A 212 -19.95 -8.55 -2.35
C ASP A 212 -19.45 -9.91 -2.83
N LYS A 213 -18.23 -9.93 -3.38
CA LYS A 213 -17.55 -11.16 -3.78
C LYS A 213 -17.20 -12.04 -2.58
N TRP A 214 -16.73 -11.44 -1.49
CA TRP A 214 -16.42 -12.18 -0.26
C TRP A 214 -17.67 -12.80 0.35
N GLU A 215 -18.73 -12.02 0.51
CA GLU A 215 -20.00 -12.48 1.12
C GLU A 215 -20.67 -13.59 0.28
N ARG A 216 -20.58 -13.49 -1.03
CA ARG A 216 -21.20 -14.48 -1.94
C ARG A 216 -20.38 -15.76 -2.07
N ASP A 217 -19.06 -15.66 -2.22
CA ASP A 217 -18.22 -16.79 -2.66
C ASP A 217 -17.34 -17.37 -1.54
N ALA A 218 -16.82 -16.55 -0.62
CA ALA A 218 -15.89 -17.00 0.42
C ALA A 218 -16.57 -17.29 1.77
N GLN A 219 -17.39 -16.37 2.27
CA GLN A 219 -18.03 -16.49 3.57
C GLN A 219 -18.84 -17.80 3.74
N PRO A 220 -19.60 -18.28 2.73
CA PRO A 220 -20.34 -19.54 2.86
C PRO A 220 -19.47 -20.78 3.06
N MET A 221 -18.18 -20.73 2.68
CA MET A 221 -17.28 -21.87 2.82
C MET A 221 -17.01 -22.24 4.29
N GLY A 222 -17.13 -21.28 5.20
CA GLY A 222 -16.96 -21.48 6.64
C GLY A 222 -18.25 -21.70 7.42
N ALA A 223 -19.40 -21.39 6.81
CA ALA A 223 -20.67 -21.30 7.52
C ALA A 223 -21.13 -22.63 8.15
N PHE A 224 -21.00 -23.74 7.41
CA PHE A 224 -21.48 -25.07 7.88
C PHE A 224 -20.78 -25.55 9.15
N ASN A 225 -19.51 -25.20 9.34
CA ASN A 225 -18.69 -25.69 10.44
C ASN A 225 -18.38 -24.61 11.48
N ASN A 226 -19.03 -23.46 11.40
CA ASN A 226 -18.75 -22.31 12.26
C ASN A 226 -17.25 -22.00 12.31
N ALA A 227 -16.59 -21.95 11.12
CA ALA A 227 -15.16 -21.71 11.04
C ALA A 227 -14.81 -20.31 11.54
N THR A 228 -13.71 -20.19 12.26
CA THR A 228 -13.13 -18.89 12.62
C THR A 228 -12.78 -18.11 11.34
N THR A 229 -13.12 -16.83 11.29
CA THR A 229 -12.79 -15.95 10.16
C THR A 229 -11.76 -14.92 10.58
N VAL A 230 -10.76 -14.67 9.74
CA VAL A 230 -9.73 -13.65 9.99
C VAL A 230 -9.53 -12.79 8.76
N LEU A 231 -9.67 -11.49 8.91
CA LEU A 231 -9.28 -10.49 7.93
C LEU A 231 -7.91 -9.91 8.29
N TRP A 232 -6.96 -10.06 7.36
CA TRP A 232 -5.61 -9.53 7.47
C TRP A 232 -5.43 -8.32 6.57
N GLY A 233 -4.77 -7.26 7.02
CA GLY A 233 -4.46 -6.13 6.16
C GLY A 233 -3.86 -4.94 6.88
N VAL A 234 -3.99 -3.79 6.23
CA VAL A 234 -3.66 -2.47 6.77
C VAL A 234 -4.89 -1.57 6.66
N ALA A 235 -4.91 -0.45 7.36
CA ALA A 235 -5.96 0.54 7.19
C ALA A 235 -5.87 1.18 5.78
N TRP A 236 -7.01 1.51 5.21
CA TRP A 236 -7.11 2.28 3.98
C TRP A 236 -8.28 3.26 4.10
N THR A 237 -9.40 3.02 3.44
CA THR A 237 -10.57 3.87 3.53
C THR A 237 -11.61 3.33 4.51
N LYS A 238 -12.48 4.20 5.03
CA LYS A 238 -13.58 3.81 5.94
C LYS A 238 -14.66 2.95 5.28
N ASP A 239 -14.70 2.87 3.97
CA ASP A 239 -15.58 1.98 3.19
C ASP A 239 -14.90 0.69 2.74
N SER A 240 -13.61 0.52 3.03
CA SER A 240 -12.89 -0.73 2.74
C SER A 240 -13.44 -1.91 3.55
N PHE A 241 -13.31 -3.12 2.98
CA PHE A 241 -13.79 -4.34 3.64
C PHE A 241 -13.18 -4.54 5.02
N ILE A 242 -11.87 -4.28 5.18
CA ILE A 242 -11.21 -4.44 6.48
C ILE A 242 -11.76 -3.47 7.54
N TYR A 243 -12.15 -2.25 7.15
CA TYR A 243 -12.73 -1.30 8.10
C TYR A 243 -14.16 -1.69 8.50
N LYS A 244 -14.98 -2.13 7.55
CA LYS A 244 -16.32 -2.68 7.83
C LYS A 244 -16.22 -3.92 8.72
N GLY A 245 -15.25 -4.79 8.43
CA GLY A 245 -14.96 -5.96 9.26
C GLY A 245 -14.52 -5.57 10.68
N GLU A 246 -13.76 -4.48 10.86
CA GLU A 246 -13.40 -3.97 12.19
C GLU A 246 -14.64 -3.59 13.01
N LEU A 247 -15.60 -2.91 12.40
CA LEU A 247 -16.85 -2.55 13.07
C LEU A 247 -17.64 -3.82 13.48
N GLN A 248 -17.76 -4.77 12.55
CA GLN A 248 -18.43 -6.06 12.83
C GLN A 248 -17.72 -6.85 13.94
N ALA A 249 -16.39 -6.88 13.97
CA ALA A 249 -15.65 -7.56 15.03
C ALA A 249 -15.84 -6.87 16.39
N ARG A 250 -15.90 -5.54 16.44
CA ARG A 250 -16.19 -4.79 17.67
C ARG A 250 -17.60 -5.05 18.18
N ASP A 251 -18.59 -5.09 17.30
CA ASP A 251 -19.97 -5.47 17.66
C ASP A 251 -20.03 -6.90 18.21
N MET A 252 -19.20 -7.80 17.69
CA MET A 252 -19.07 -9.16 18.22
C MET A 252 -18.39 -9.15 19.61
N GLU A 253 -17.32 -8.37 19.81
CA GLU A 253 -16.70 -8.20 21.14
C GLU A 253 -17.74 -7.75 22.18
N ASP A 254 -18.59 -6.75 21.84
CA ASP A 254 -19.62 -6.23 22.75
C ASP A 254 -20.72 -7.26 23.08
N ARG A 255 -21.07 -8.11 22.13
CA ARG A 255 -22.02 -9.22 22.37
C ARG A 255 -21.41 -10.30 23.24
N LEU A 256 -20.20 -10.74 22.90
CA LEU A 256 -19.49 -11.78 23.65
C LEU A 256 -19.18 -11.36 25.10
N GLU A 257 -18.90 -10.07 25.33
CA GLU A 257 -18.71 -9.56 26.69
C GLU A 257 -19.95 -9.77 27.56
N LYS A 258 -21.14 -9.55 26.99
CA LYS A 258 -22.42 -9.78 27.70
C LYS A 258 -22.70 -11.28 27.95
N GLU A 259 -22.31 -12.13 26.99
CA GLU A 259 -22.56 -13.57 27.05
C GLU A 259 -21.56 -14.30 27.95
N LEU A 260 -20.27 -13.94 27.88
CA LEU A 260 -19.18 -14.66 28.55
C LEU A 260 -18.75 -14.03 29.89
N GLY A 261 -19.16 -12.79 30.16
CA GLY A 261 -18.70 -12.05 31.35
C GLY A 261 -17.28 -11.48 31.21
N TYR A 262 -16.63 -11.62 30.07
CA TYR A 262 -15.36 -10.98 29.73
C TYR A 262 -15.35 -10.61 28.25
N ARG A 263 -14.60 -9.57 27.89
CA ARG A 263 -14.48 -9.09 26.52
C ARG A 263 -13.31 -9.78 25.81
N PRO A 264 -13.56 -10.72 24.87
CA PRO A 264 -12.49 -11.27 24.04
C PRO A 264 -11.95 -10.20 23.09
N LYS A 265 -10.65 -10.24 22.79
CA LYS A 265 -10.04 -9.33 21.84
C LYS A 265 -10.09 -9.91 20.43
N LEU A 266 -10.92 -9.35 19.57
CA LEU A 266 -11.10 -9.76 18.17
C LEU A 266 -10.47 -8.77 17.19
N VAL A 267 -10.26 -7.52 17.62
CA VAL A 267 -9.61 -6.48 16.80
C VAL A 267 -8.18 -6.27 17.30
N PHE A 268 -7.22 -6.55 16.44
CA PHE A 268 -5.80 -6.29 16.68
C PHE A 268 -5.30 -5.20 15.73
N LYS A 269 -4.82 -4.10 16.31
CA LYS A 269 -4.15 -3.02 15.58
C LYS A 269 -2.73 -2.88 16.10
N VAL A 270 -1.76 -3.26 15.28
CA VAL A 270 -0.33 -3.20 15.60
C VAL A 270 0.30 -2.19 14.65
N ASP A 271 0.31 -0.93 15.03
CA ASP A 271 0.89 0.16 14.27
C ASP A 271 2.42 0.21 14.40
N ALA A 272 3.06 1.16 13.72
CA ALA A 272 4.50 1.32 13.75
C ALA A 272 5.04 1.56 15.17
N HIS A 273 4.33 2.31 16.00
CA HIS A 273 4.75 2.58 17.37
C HIS A 273 4.69 1.33 18.24
N ALA A 274 3.68 0.49 18.08
CA ALA A 274 3.58 -0.79 18.77
C ALA A 274 4.72 -1.75 18.39
N VAL A 275 5.10 -1.79 17.11
CA VAL A 275 6.24 -2.59 16.64
C VAL A 275 7.56 -2.07 17.21
N ILE A 276 7.77 -0.77 17.22
CA ILE A 276 8.96 -0.14 17.80
C ILE A 276 9.04 -0.45 19.30
N LYS A 277 7.93 -0.31 20.01
CA LYS A 277 7.85 -0.63 21.45
C LYS A 277 8.17 -2.08 21.76
N SER A 278 7.96 -2.99 20.82
CA SER A 278 8.32 -4.42 20.98
C SER A 278 9.82 -4.71 20.86
N GLY A 279 10.67 -3.67 20.65
CA GLY A 279 12.13 -3.79 20.61
C GLY A 279 12.71 -4.03 19.22
N ASN A 280 11.98 -3.76 18.13
CA ASN A 280 12.49 -3.90 16.78
C ASN A 280 13.21 -2.61 16.31
N ASP A 281 14.48 -2.49 16.62
CA ASP A 281 15.30 -1.32 16.26
C ASP A 281 15.49 -1.13 14.75
N ASN A 282 15.57 -2.21 13.99
CA ASN A 282 15.67 -2.12 12.53
C ASN A 282 14.39 -1.54 11.93
N TYR A 283 13.23 -1.94 12.48
CA TYR A 283 11.94 -1.40 12.08
C TYR A 283 11.84 0.10 12.42
N ARG A 284 12.30 0.51 13.62
CA ARG A 284 12.34 1.91 14.03
C ARG A 284 13.09 2.78 13.03
N LYS A 285 14.32 2.39 12.67
CA LYS A 285 15.14 3.11 11.68
C LYS A 285 14.45 3.19 10.32
N ALA A 286 13.85 2.09 9.86
CA ALA A 286 13.12 2.06 8.59
C ALA A 286 11.90 2.99 8.59
N PHE A 287 11.13 3.01 9.68
CA PHE A 287 9.98 3.89 9.84
C PHE A 287 10.39 5.36 9.91
N GLU A 288 11.39 5.71 10.72
CA GLU A 288 11.94 7.08 10.83
C GLU A 288 12.42 7.60 9.46
N ASN A 289 13.12 6.77 8.66
CA ASN A 289 13.53 7.12 7.30
C ASN A 289 12.33 7.35 6.36
N GLN A 290 11.25 6.56 6.49
CA GLN A 290 10.05 6.78 5.69
C GLN A 290 9.33 8.08 6.09
N VAL A 291 9.25 8.36 7.40
CA VAL A 291 8.67 9.62 7.90
C VAL A 291 9.52 10.83 7.49
N ALA A 292 10.85 10.73 7.57
CA ALA A 292 11.74 11.79 7.10
C ALA A 292 11.60 12.08 5.60
N ARG A 293 11.33 11.04 4.80
CA ARG A 293 11.17 11.17 3.35
C ARG A 293 9.79 11.69 2.94
N LEU A 294 8.72 11.21 3.55
CA LEU A 294 7.34 11.44 3.12
C LEU A 294 6.59 12.46 4.00
N GLY A 295 7.07 12.72 5.20
CA GLY A 295 6.33 13.45 6.23
C GLY A 295 5.33 12.58 6.98
N ILE A 296 5.10 12.90 8.26
CA ILE A 296 4.19 12.12 9.13
C ILE A 296 2.74 12.14 8.63
N ASP A 297 2.30 13.24 8.02
CA ASP A 297 0.92 13.42 7.53
C ASP A 297 0.67 12.79 6.15
N HIS A 298 1.69 12.23 5.53
CA HIS A 298 1.53 11.57 4.24
C HIS A 298 0.55 10.38 4.35
N ILE A 299 -0.39 10.29 3.38
CA ILE A 299 -1.47 9.27 3.43
C ILE A 299 -0.94 7.84 3.61
N ALA A 300 0.19 7.50 2.99
CA ALA A 300 0.80 6.18 3.14
C ALA A 300 1.33 5.95 4.56
N ILE A 301 1.87 6.99 5.24
CA ILE A 301 2.29 6.89 6.63
C ILE A 301 1.06 6.72 7.53
N GLN A 302 0.03 7.53 7.34
CA GLN A 302 -1.19 7.47 8.14
C GLN A 302 -1.90 6.11 8.02
N THR A 303 -2.02 5.57 6.81
CA THR A 303 -2.80 4.33 6.59
C THR A 303 -1.99 3.05 6.78
N GLN A 304 -0.75 3.00 6.25
CA GLN A 304 0.03 1.76 6.21
C GLN A 304 0.94 1.56 7.43
N TYR A 305 1.33 2.66 8.10
CA TYR A 305 2.19 2.61 9.27
C TYR A 305 1.45 2.92 10.57
N LEU A 306 0.59 3.95 10.57
CA LEU A 306 -0.17 4.35 11.76
C LEU A 306 -1.57 3.72 11.83
N LEU A 307 -1.96 2.96 10.81
CA LEU A 307 -3.23 2.22 10.71
C LEU A 307 -4.47 3.08 10.95
N LYS A 308 -4.42 4.34 10.50
CA LYS A 308 -5.55 5.27 10.53
C LYS A 308 -6.32 5.18 9.23
N ALA A 309 -7.59 4.79 9.29
CA ALA A 309 -8.47 4.82 8.12
C ALA A 309 -8.79 6.27 7.72
N VAL A 310 -8.83 6.51 6.41
CA VAL A 310 -9.15 7.81 5.84
C VAL A 310 -10.50 7.78 5.13
N ASP A 311 -11.12 8.94 4.94
CA ASP A 311 -12.30 9.01 4.09
C ASP A 311 -11.92 8.72 2.62
N ALA A 312 -12.79 8.02 1.89
CA ALA A 312 -12.55 7.67 0.49
C ALA A 312 -12.43 8.92 -0.39
N ILE A 313 -13.24 9.93 -0.10
CA ILE A 313 -13.22 11.24 -0.72
C ILE A 313 -12.93 12.28 0.35
N GLY A 314 -11.97 13.15 0.09
CA GLY A 314 -11.60 14.21 1.02
C GLY A 314 -10.74 15.28 0.36
N ARG A 315 -10.46 16.37 1.05
CA ARG A 315 -9.54 17.40 0.56
C ARG A 315 -8.18 16.79 0.23
N PHE A 316 -7.59 17.24 -0.87
CA PHE A 316 -6.26 16.76 -1.26
C PHE A 316 -5.22 17.25 -0.26
N PHE A 317 -5.15 18.54 0.02
CA PHE A 317 -4.33 19.12 1.07
C PHE A 317 -5.18 19.53 2.27
N ASN A 318 -4.69 19.27 3.48
CA ASN A 318 -5.29 19.79 4.70
C ASN A 318 -4.89 21.27 4.94
N SER A 319 -5.50 21.91 5.94
CA SER A 319 -5.27 23.34 6.22
C SER A 319 -3.82 23.65 6.62
N GLU A 320 -3.14 22.73 7.31
CA GLU A 320 -1.73 22.88 7.67
C GLU A 320 -0.82 22.77 6.45
N GLN A 321 -1.08 21.79 5.57
CA GLN A 321 -0.35 21.65 4.30
C GLN A 321 -0.56 22.88 3.40
N MET A 322 -1.80 23.40 3.32
CA MET A 322 -2.07 24.62 2.58
C MET A 322 -1.34 25.84 3.15
N ALA A 323 -1.24 25.95 4.48
CA ALA A 323 -0.48 27.03 5.12
C ALA A 323 1.03 26.96 4.81
N ARG A 324 1.59 25.74 4.65
CA ARG A 324 3.00 25.56 4.27
C ARG A 324 3.28 25.92 2.81
N ILE A 325 2.29 25.78 1.92
CA ILE A 325 2.45 26.05 0.49
C ILE A 325 2.59 27.56 0.24
N TYR A 326 1.82 28.42 0.92
CA TYR A 326 1.85 29.87 0.71
C TYR A 326 2.94 30.53 1.53
N HIS A 327 3.82 31.30 0.87
CA HIS A 327 4.99 31.87 1.51
C HIS A 327 5.31 33.28 1.02
N ASN A 328 5.50 34.21 1.95
CA ASN A 328 5.71 35.63 1.64
C ASN A 328 7.16 35.97 1.22
N ASP A 329 8.10 35.05 1.36
CA ASP A 329 9.52 35.28 1.02
C ASP A 329 9.80 35.16 -0.49
N TYR A 330 8.81 34.74 -1.25
CA TYR A 330 8.88 34.60 -2.71
C TYR A 330 7.96 35.59 -3.41
N SER A 331 8.23 35.86 -4.68
CA SER A 331 7.41 36.77 -5.48
C SER A 331 7.08 36.16 -6.85
N MET A 332 5.91 36.50 -7.36
CA MET A 332 5.55 36.24 -8.76
C MET A 332 6.43 37.10 -9.68
N ALA A 333 6.72 36.59 -10.86
CA ALA A 333 7.51 37.31 -11.87
C ALA A 333 6.76 37.31 -13.19
N VAL A 334 6.75 38.46 -13.90
CA VAL A 334 6.21 38.58 -15.26
C VAL A 334 7.30 38.49 -16.33
N GLN A 335 8.57 38.51 -15.90
CA GLN A 335 9.75 38.38 -16.76
C GLN A 335 10.87 37.67 -16.00
N PRO A 336 11.80 37.00 -16.71
CA PRO A 336 12.89 36.28 -16.07
C PRO A 336 13.91 37.24 -15.41
N GLU A 337 14.41 36.82 -14.25
CA GLU A 337 15.46 37.52 -13.52
C GLU A 337 16.82 36.85 -13.76
N LYS A 338 17.88 37.67 -13.86
CA LYS A 338 19.23 37.18 -14.09
C LYS A 338 19.73 36.29 -12.94
N GLY A 339 20.26 35.14 -13.27
CA GLY A 339 20.85 34.20 -12.29
C GLY A 339 19.84 33.21 -11.68
N LYS A 340 18.58 33.31 -12.02
CA LYS A 340 17.56 32.33 -11.64
C LYS A 340 17.41 31.24 -12.70
N THR A 341 17.02 30.04 -12.25
CA THR A 341 16.76 28.88 -13.11
C THR A 341 15.28 28.65 -13.23
N TYR A 342 14.78 28.60 -14.46
CA TYR A 342 13.35 28.40 -14.73
C TYR A 342 13.08 27.03 -15.34
N ILE A 343 11.94 26.46 -14.96
CA ILE A 343 11.37 25.22 -15.48
C ILE A 343 9.93 25.48 -15.88
N TRP A 344 9.35 24.59 -16.64
CA TRP A 344 7.98 24.74 -17.12
C TRP A 344 7.17 23.45 -17.06
N SER A 345 5.85 23.61 -17.02
CA SER A 345 4.90 22.52 -17.24
C SER A 345 3.74 22.96 -18.09
N VAL A 346 3.22 22.05 -18.92
CA VAL A 346 2.04 22.28 -19.76
C VAL A 346 1.03 21.18 -19.47
N ASP A 347 -0.17 21.58 -19.10
CA ASP A 347 -1.33 20.71 -19.04
C ASP A 347 -2.22 20.99 -20.26
N VAL A 348 -2.57 19.92 -20.99
CA VAL A 348 -3.32 20.02 -22.24
C VAL A 348 -4.72 19.48 -22.00
N ALA A 349 -5.70 20.32 -22.15
CA ALA A 349 -7.09 19.92 -22.13
C ALA A 349 -7.39 18.75 -23.06
N GLY A 350 -8.07 17.73 -22.57
CA GLY A 350 -8.59 16.64 -23.40
C GLY A 350 -9.54 17.19 -24.46
N GLU A 351 -9.33 16.86 -25.74
CA GLU A 351 -10.36 17.08 -26.74
C GLU A 351 -11.55 16.18 -26.35
N ALA A 352 -12.74 16.78 -26.18
CA ALA A 352 -13.97 16.02 -26.08
C ALA A 352 -14.04 15.10 -27.31
N GLU A 353 -14.16 13.79 -27.11
CA GLU A 353 -14.53 12.87 -28.20
C GLU A 353 -15.73 13.48 -28.90
N GLU A 354 -15.63 13.69 -30.20
CA GLU A 354 -16.75 14.13 -31.04
C GLU A 354 -17.86 13.09 -30.85
N SER A 355 -18.82 13.41 -29.95
CA SER A 355 -20.06 12.68 -29.91
C SER A 355 -20.80 13.02 -31.20
N THR A 356 -20.96 12.03 -32.06
CA THR A 356 -21.69 12.08 -33.34
C THR A 356 -23.18 12.37 -33.18
N ASP A 357 -23.64 12.85 -32.05
CA ASP A 357 -25.03 13.16 -31.76
C ASP A 357 -25.31 14.66 -31.93
N ILE A 358 -25.85 14.99 -33.10
CA ILE A 358 -26.21 16.34 -33.55
C ILE A 358 -27.25 17.02 -32.63
N ASN A 359 -27.91 16.28 -31.74
CA ASN A 359 -28.94 16.82 -30.85
C ASN A 359 -28.43 17.34 -29.49
N THR A 360 -27.14 17.21 -29.19
CA THR A 360 -26.52 17.76 -27.96
C THR A 360 -25.78 19.09 -28.20
N ALA A 361 -25.89 19.68 -29.39
CA ALA A 361 -25.21 20.93 -29.75
C ALA A 361 -25.70 22.20 -29.03
N VAL A 362 -26.60 22.11 -28.06
CA VAL A 362 -27.09 23.23 -27.25
C VAL A 362 -26.53 23.24 -25.81
N GLY A 363 -25.74 22.23 -25.45
CA GLY A 363 -25.02 22.20 -24.18
C GLY A 363 -23.70 22.97 -24.28
N MET A 364 -23.57 24.05 -23.52
CA MET A 364 -22.35 24.89 -23.40
C MET A 364 -21.10 24.03 -23.44
N HIS A 365 -20.23 24.33 -24.38
CA HIS A 365 -18.92 23.73 -24.50
C HIS A 365 -18.12 23.87 -23.20
N LYS A 366 -18.02 22.81 -22.41
CA LYS A 366 -16.97 22.65 -21.40
C LYS A 366 -15.65 22.48 -22.16
N ARG A 367 -15.06 23.61 -22.56
CA ARG A 367 -13.74 23.60 -23.20
C ARG A 367 -12.72 23.68 -22.07
N ASP A 368 -12.03 22.59 -21.85
CA ASP A 368 -10.87 22.56 -20.98
C ASP A 368 -9.84 23.57 -21.48
N ALA A 369 -9.05 24.12 -20.60
CA ALA A 369 -8.08 25.15 -20.92
C ALA A 369 -6.69 24.51 -21.04
N LEU A 370 -5.91 24.90 -22.06
CA LEU A 370 -4.48 24.61 -22.06
C LEU A 370 -3.81 25.59 -21.10
N THR A 371 -3.06 25.09 -20.14
CA THR A 371 -2.30 25.88 -19.18
C THR A 371 -0.80 25.67 -19.33
N LEU A 372 -0.03 26.75 -19.13
CA LEU A 372 1.42 26.71 -19.00
C LEU A 372 1.79 27.36 -17.66
N THR A 373 2.52 26.63 -16.86
CA THR A 373 3.07 27.12 -15.59
C THR A 373 4.59 27.25 -15.70
N ILE A 374 5.11 28.40 -15.37
CA ILE A 374 6.55 28.64 -15.24
C ILE A 374 6.90 28.66 -13.74
N GLY A 375 7.95 27.95 -13.37
CA GLY A 375 8.46 27.91 -12.02
C GLY A 375 9.94 28.20 -11.92
N GLU A 376 10.34 28.83 -10.85
CA GLU A 376 11.73 28.95 -10.45
C GLU A 376 12.14 27.68 -9.72
N LEU A 377 13.28 27.09 -10.09
CA LEU A 377 13.88 25.94 -9.44
C LEU A 377 15.11 26.37 -8.64
N HIS A 378 15.04 26.18 -7.32
CA HIS A 378 16.13 26.48 -6.42
C HIS A 378 17.11 25.31 -6.29
N LYS A 379 18.34 25.58 -5.83
CA LYS A 379 19.41 24.56 -5.68
C LYS A 379 19.09 23.45 -4.69
N ASP A 380 18.26 23.72 -3.70
CA ASP A 380 17.78 22.77 -2.70
C ASP A 380 16.64 21.87 -3.22
N GLY A 381 16.13 22.15 -4.43
CA GLY A 381 15.01 21.46 -5.04
C GLY A 381 13.66 22.14 -4.83
N THR A 382 13.63 23.29 -4.13
CA THR A 382 12.40 24.06 -3.94
C THR A 382 11.89 24.57 -5.29
N VAL A 383 10.59 24.43 -5.51
CA VAL A 383 9.85 24.85 -6.70
C VAL A 383 8.91 25.99 -6.33
N VAL A 384 9.06 27.11 -7.06
CA VAL A 384 8.25 28.30 -6.88
C VAL A 384 7.53 28.62 -8.20
N PRO A 385 6.23 28.34 -8.36
CA PRO A 385 5.47 28.80 -9.52
C PRO A 385 5.49 30.33 -9.56
N VAL A 386 5.98 30.92 -10.65
CA VAL A 386 6.20 32.38 -10.74
C VAL A 386 5.35 33.05 -11.81
N CYS A 387 4.86 32.32 -12.81
CA CYS A 387 4.03 32.88 -13.88
C CYS A 387 3.09 31.82 -14.46
N PHE A 388 1.89 32.25 -14.81
CA PHE A 388 0.86 31.38 -15.35
C PHE A 388 0.32 31.92 -16.69
N TYR A 389 -0.01 31.01 -17.59
CA TYR A 389 -0.67 31.31 -18.86
C TYR A 389 -1.85 30.36 -19.06
N GLN A 390 -2.92 30.86 -19.67
CA GLN A 390 -4.11 30.07 -19.98
C GLN A 390 -4.66 30.42 -21.36
N TRP A 391 -5.03 29.42 -22.12
CA TRP A 391 -5.70 29.55 -23.41
C TRP A 391 -6.97 28.71 -23.44
N VAL A 392 -8.13 29.39 -23.43
CA VAL A 392 -9.45 28.75 -23.48
C VAL A 392 -9.97 28.83 -24.91
N GLY A 393 -10.35 27.68 -25.49
CA GLY A 393 -11.04 27.61 -26.78
C GLY A 393 -10.26 28.11 -27.98
N LYS A 394 -8.93 28.30 -27.88
CA LYS A 394 -8.07 28.66 -29.03
C LYS A 394 -7.63 27.43 -29.79
N GLN A 395 -7.52 27.54 -31.12
CA GLN A 395 -6.99 26.46 -31.96
C GLN A 395 -5.61 26.02 -31.43
N HIS A 396 -5.43 24.75 -31.18
CA HIS A 396 -4.17 24.18 -30.69
C HIS A 396 -2.95 24.54 -31.55
N THR A 397 -3.12 24.69 -32.87
CA THR A 397 -2.06 25.10 -33.79
C THR A 397 -1.47 26.45 -33.46
N LYS A 398 -2.27 27.46 -33.06
CA LYS A 398 -1.78 28.79 -32.69
C LYS A 398 -1.03 28.77 -31.35
N VAL A 399 -1.58 28.06 -30.36
CA VAL A 399 -0.94 27.94 -29.04
C VAL A 399 0.41 27.22 -29.17
N ARG A 400 0.47 26.15 -29.96
CA ARG A 400 1.70 25.38 -30.20
C ARG A 400 2.85 26.23 -30.75
N THR A 401 2.58 27.24 -31.58
CA THR A 401 3.62 28.16 -32.10
C THR A 401 4.04 29.21 -31.07
N MET A 402 3.20 29.52 -30.08
CA MET A 402 3.50 30.48 -29.01
C MET A 402 4.34 29.88 -27.88
N LEU A 403 4.08 28.63 -27.52
CA LEU A 403 4.75 27.95 -26.40
C LEU A 403 6.29 28.01 -26.50
N PRO A 404 6.95 27.64 -27.60
CA PRO A 404 8.40 27.74 -27.70
C PRO A 404 8.94 29.16 -27.54
N LYS A 405 8.18 30.17 -28.03
CA LYS A 405 8.57 31.58 -27.89
C LYS A 405 8.53 32.03 -26.44
N ILE A 406 7.55 31.56 -25.68
CA ILE A 406 7.43 31.85 -24.25
C ILE A 406 8.49 31.09 -23.47
N ILE A 407 8.55 29.77 -23.64
CA ILE A 407 9.40 28.88 -22.83
C ILE A 407 10.89 29.17 -23.09
N LYS A 408 11.31 29.21 -24.36
CA LYS A 408 12.71 29.40 -24.73
C LYS A 408 13.03 30.85 -25.00
N GLY A 409 12.19 31.54 -25.76
CA GLY A 409 12.47 32.92 -26.22
C GLY A 409 12.36 33.93 -25.09
N HIS A 410 11.38 33.80 -24.19
CA HIS A 410 11.18 34.74 -23.10
C HIS A 410 11.78 34.24 -21.77
N TRP A 411 11.41 33.04 -21.28
CA TRP A 411 11.85 32.56 -19.99
C TRP A 411 13.20 31.83 -20.00
N ASN A 412 13.66 31.36 -21.12
CA ASN A 412 14.87 30.55 -21.28
C ASN A 412 14.92 29.38 -20.30
N CYS A 413 13.84 28.64 -20.22
CA CYS A 413 13.71 27.54 -19.27
C CYS A 413 14.70 26.40 -19.56
N LEU A 414 15.18 25.75 -18.51
CA LEU A 414 16.12 24.61 -18.58
C LEU A 414 15.44 23.35 -19.12
N GLY A 415 14.20 23.12 -18.76
CA GLY A 415 13.40 21.97 -19.18
C GLY A 415 12.01 21.98 -18.57
N GLY A 416 11.22 20.97 -18.87
CA GLY A 416 9.87 20.87 -18.36
C GLY A 416 9.16 19.58 -18.71
N VAL A 417 7.91 19.49 -18.29
CA VAL A 417 7.02 18.35 -18.50
C VAL A 417 5.75 18.81 -19.19
N CYS A 418 5.33 18.10 -20.23
CA CYS A 418 4.02 18.32 -20.85
C CYS A 418 3.13 17.09 -20.69
N ASP A 419 1.85 17.30 -20.43
CA ASP A 419 0.86 16.27 -20.64
C ASP A 419 0.90 15.83 -22.11
N ALA A 420 1.03 14.53 -22.33
CA ALA A 420 1.08 13.89 -23.63
C ALA A 420 0.00 12.81 -23.76
N THR A 421 -1.09 12.94 -23.06
CA THR A 421 -2.24 12.03 -23.11
C THR A 421 -3.01 12.26 -24.41
N GLY A 422 -3.33 11.20 -25.15
CA GLY A 422 -4.08 11.30 -26.39
C GLY A 422 -3.35 12.10 -27.49
N LEU A 423 -4.02 13.07 -28.08
CA LEU A 423 -3.51 13.92 -29.17
C LEU A 423 -2.39 14.88 -28.72
N ALA A 424 -2.25 15.11 -27.41
CA ALA A 424 -1.20 15.96 -26.86
C ALA A 424 0.23 15.43 -27.09
N TYR A 425 0.38 14.17 -27.49
CA TYR A 425 1.70 13.60 -27.83
C TYR A 425 2.45 14.39 -28.91
N TYR A 426 1.75 14.92 -29.90
CA TYR A 426 2.37 15.78 -30.94
C TYR A 426 2.96 17.09 -30.40
N LEU A 427 2.48 17.55 -29.24
CA LEU A 427 3.03 18.74 -28.60
C LEU A 427 4.48 18.52 -28.17
N LYS A 428 4.78 17.34 -27.58
CA LYS A 428 6.16 16.98 -27.19
C LYS A 428 7.12 17.05 -28.38
N GLU A 429 6.77 16.40 -29.50
CA GLU A 429 7.62 16.41 -30.70
C GLU A 429 7.88 17.83 -31.21
N GLN A 430 6.89 18.69 -31.16
CA GLN A 430 7.03 20.07 -31.58
C GLN A 430 7.91 20.88 -30.64
N LEU A 431 7.80 20.69 -29.34
CA LEU A 431 8.65 21.33 -28.34
C LEU A 431 10.11 20.86 -28.47
N ASP A 432 10.34 19.57 -28.68
CA ASP A 432 11.68 19.03 -28.96
C ASP A 432 12.31 19.65 -30.23
N ARG A 433 11.56 19.73 -31.33
CA ARG A 433 12.02 20.34 -32.59
C ARG A 433 12.40 21.83 -32.43
N ASN A 434 11.76 22.51 -31.48
CA ASN A 434 12.04 23.94 -31.20
C ASN A 434 13.11 24.12 -30.11
N ASN A 435 13.73 23.05 -29.66
CA ASN A 435 14.82 23.04 -28.68
C ASN A 435 14.53 23.87 -27.41
N VAL A 436 13.38 23.63 -26.79
CA VAL A 436 12.93 24.35 -25.58
C VAL A 436 13.54 23.82 -24.27
N GLY A 437 14.69 23.17 -24.32
CA GLY A 437 15.34 22.49 -23.21
C GLY A 437 14.93 21.02 -23.10
N LEU A 438 15.15 20.42 -21.94
CA LEU A 438 14.74 19.05 -21.68
C LEU A 438 13.21 18.95 -21.65
N VAL A 439 12.63 18.15 -22.55
CA VAL A 439 11.17 17.95 -22.64
C VAL A 439 10.83 16.52 -22.24
N GLU A 440 10.05 16.35 -21.18
CA GLU A 440 9.46 15.08 -20.80
C GLU A 440 7.97 15.05 -21.12
N ALA A 441 7.52 13.94 -21.70
CA ALA A 441 6.11 13.67 -21.90
C ALA A 441 5.55 12.89 -20.70
N TYR A 442 4.47 13.37 -20.09
CA TYR A 442 3.74 12.66 -19.05
C TYR A 442 2.42 12.14 -19.63
N LYS A 443 2.26 10.83 -19.68
CA LYS A 443 1.02 10.20 -20.16
C LYS A 443 0.22 9.69 -18.97
N PHE A 444 -0.94 10.25 -18.73
CA PHE A 444 -1.81 9.81 -17.65
C PHE A 444 -2.33 8.39 -17.92
N LYS A 445 -1.62 7.39 -17.39
CA LYS A 445 -1.99 5.98 -17.44
C LYS A 445 -2.81 5.58 -16.21
N ALA A 446 -3.60 4.54 -16.33
CA ALA A 446 -4.37 4.00 -15.20
C ALA A 446 -3.48 3.51 -14.05
N SER A 447 -2.26 3.08 -14.33
CA SER A 447 -1.29 2.61 -13.36
C SER A 447 0.14 2.83 -13.82
N GLY A 448 1.12 2.65 -12.93
CA GLY A 448 2.54 2.83 -13.21
C GLY A 448 3.07 4.22 -12.88
N ASP A 449 4.28 4.53 -13.35
CA ASP A 449 5.02 5.74 -12.95
C ASP A 449 4.44 7.04 -13.54
N GLU A 450 3.63 6.93 -14.58
CA GLU A 450 2.93 8.05 -15.24
C GLU A 450 1.44 8.12 -14.83
N SER A 451 1.05 7.51 -13.72
CA SER A 451 -0.33 7.56 -13.25
C SER A 451 -0.64 8.85 -12.50
N LYS A 452 -1.92 9.26 -12.52
CA LYS A 452 -2.42 10.40 -11.72
C LYS A 452 -2.12 10.17 -10.22
N SER A 453 -2.17 8.92 -9.76
CA SER A 453 -1.80 8.53 -8.39
C SER A 453 -0.34 8.85 -8.05
N LYS A 454 0.61 8.52 -8.92
CA LYS A 454 2.03 8.81 -8.68
C LYS A 454 2.32 10.31 -8.66
N LEU A 455 1.65 11.05 -9.52
CA LEU A 455 1.76 12.52 -9.54
C LEU A 455 1.18 13.13 -8.25
N GLY A 456 0.05 12.63 -7.78
CA GLY A 456 -0.54 13.05 -6.50
C GLY A 456 0.35 12.73 -5.29
N TYR A 457 0.97 11.55 -5.26
CA TYR A 457 1.95 11.21 -4.21
C TYR A 457 3.21 12.08 -4.27
N LEU A 458 3.67 12.44 -5.47
CA LEU A 458 4.76 13.40 -5.64
C LEU A 458 4.41 14.77 -5.06
N ALA A 459 3.18 15.24 -5.26
CA ALA A 459 2.72 16.50 -4.69
C ALA A 459 2.72 16.47 -3.15
N TYR A 460 2.27 15.36 -2.53
CA TYR A 460 2.39 15.18 -1.08
C TYR A 460 3.85 15.20 -0.62
N ASP A 461 4.76 14.55 -1.36
CA ASP A 461 6.18 14.52 -1.04
C ASP A 461 6.77 15.95 -1.03
N TYR A 462 6.49 16.74 -2.06
CA TYR A 462 6.97 18.13 -2.15
C TYR A 462 6.42 19.03 -1.03
N VAL A 463 5.12 18.93 -0.73
CA VAL A 463 4.50 19.73 0.34
C VAL A 463 5.00 19.28 1.72
N SER A 464 5.15 17.99 1.96
CA SER A 464 5.62 17.45 3.25
C SER A 464 7.09 17.82 3.53
N ASN A 465 7.92 17.91 2.49
CA ASN A 465 9.32 18.31 2.60
C ASN A 465 9.56 19.82 2.40
N ASP A 466 8.49 20.60 2.38
CA ASP A 466 8.56 22.07 2.27
C ASP A 466 9.17 22.60 0.96
N LEU A 467 9.08 21.79 -0.11
CA LEU A 467 9.70 22.04 -1.42
C LEU A 467 8.75 22.70 -2.45
N LEU A 468 7.48 22.92 -2.14
CA LEU A 468 6.56 23.73 -2.94
C LEU A 468 6.26 25.02 -2.22
N LYS A 469 6.53 26.16 -2.87
CA LYS A 469 6.27 27.50 -2.34
C LYS A 469 5.50 28.33 -3.36
N ILE A 470 4.31 28.78 -3.01
CA ILE A 470 3.50 29.67 -3.84
C ILE A 470 3.63 31.10 -3.30
N PRO A 471 4.10 32.04 -4.13
CA PRO A 471 4.21 33.45 -3.73
C PRO A 471 2.87 34.07 -3.38
N PRO A 472 2.85 35.22 -2.68
CA PRO A 472 1.62 35.99 -2.47
C PRO A 472 1.05 36.51 -3.80
N SER A 473 -0.19 36.99 -3.72
CA SER A 473 -0.91 37.54 -4.89
C SER A 473 -0.10 38.64 -5.58
N PRO A 474 0.11 38.55 -6.90
CA PRO A 474 0.89 39.56 -7.63
C PRO A 474 0.14 40.88 -7.78
N THR A 475 0.89 41.94 -8.09
CA THR A 475 0.32 43.28 -8.38
C THR A 475 -0.23 43.38 -9.81
N ASP A 476 0.37 42.61 -10.75
CA ASP A 476 -0.11 42.54 -12.12
C ASP A 476 -1.52 41.97 -12.21
N PRO A 477 -2.50 42.65 -12.83
CA PRO A 477 -3.90 42.25 -12.82
C PRO A 477 -4.14 40.90 -13.53
N ASP A 478 -3.46 40.63 -14.63
CA ASP A 478 -3.65 39.40 -15.43
C ASP A 478 -3.10 38.20 -14.67
N GLN A 479 -1.91 38.34 -14.10
CA GLN A 479 -1.32 37.29 -13.27
C GLN A 479 -2.09 37.09 -11.95
N ARG A 480 -2.68 38.16 -11.41
CA ARG A 480 -3.53 38.07 -10.19
C ARG A 480 -4.76 37.21 -10.44
N GLU A 481 -5.43 37.37 -11.57
CA GLU A 481 -6.60 36.57 -11.92
C GLU A 481 -6.24 35.07 -12.04
N LEU A 482 -5.13 34.76 -12.72
CA LEU A 482 -4.64 33.37 -12.86
C LEU A 482 -4.14 32.81 -11.53
N TRP A 483 -3.46 33.62 -10.72
CA TRP A 483 -3.03 33.23 -9.38
C TRP A 483 -4.22 32.89 -8.45
N GLN A 484 -5.29 33.67 -8.52
CA GLN A 484 -6.51 33.39 -7.78
C GLN A 484 -7.16 32.08 -8.23
N GLU A 485 -7.08 31.76 -9.53
CA GLU A 485 -7.56 30.51 -10.07
C GLU A 485 -6.72 29.31 -9.56
N VAL A 486 -5.38 29.41 -9.63
CA VAL A 486 -4.47 28.41 -9.08
C VAL A 486 -4.76 28.13 -7.60
N ARG A 487 -4.88 29.20 -6.83
CA ARG A 487 -5.19 29.12 -5.39
C ARG A 487 -6.51 28.41 -5.15
N TRP A 488 -7.56 28.84 -5.88
CA TRP A 488 -8.88 28.25 -5.77
C TRP A 488 -8.87 26.76 -6.10
N GLN A 489 -8.20 26.35 -7.17
CA GLN A 489 -8.07 24.93 -7.57
C GLN A 489 -7.36 24.11 -6.48
N LEU A 490 -6.26 24.58 -5.92
CA LEU A 490 -5.52 23.89 -4.86
C LEU A 490 -6.35 23.77 -3.56
N GLU A 491 -7.13 24.81 -3.20
CA GLU A 491 -8.00 24.82 -2.03
C GLU A 491 -9.21 23.87 -2.18
N HIS A 492 -9.71 23.66 -3.42
CA HIS A 492 -10.86 22.80 -3.72
C HIS A 492 -10.46 21.43 -4.27
N LEU A 493 -9.16 21.19 -4.44
CA LEU A 493 -8.66 19.92 -4.95
C LEU A 493 -9.07 18.80 -4.00
N THR A 494 -9.73 17.81 -4.56
CA THR A 494 -10.26 16.66 -3.84
C THR A 494 -9.44 15.42 -4.16
N ARG A 495 -9.16 14.63 -3.14
CA ARG A 495 -8.56 13.31 -3.28
C ARG A 495 -9.66 12.26 -3.24
N GLU A 496 -9.59 11.32 -4.15
CA GLU A 496 -10.37 10.09 -4.15
C GLU A 496 -9.43 8.89 -4.00
N ALA A 497 -9.57 8.16 -2.89
CA ALA A 497 -8.81 6.93 -2.67
C ALA A 497 -9.40 5.78 -3.50
N LYS A 498 -8.57 5.10 -4.26
CA LYS A 498 -8.93 3.97 -5.14
C LYS A 498 -8.40 2.65 -4.56
N LYS A 499 -8.79 1.52 -5.17
CA LYS A 499 -8.24 0.19 -4.84
C LYS A 499 -6.70 0.17 -5.00
N HIS A 500 -6.04 -0.78 -4.35
CA HIS A 500 -4.59 -0.95 -4.37
C HIS A 500 -3.81 0.27 -3.90
N GLN A 501 -4.38 1.01 -2.94
CA GLN A 501 -3.77 2.20 -2.33
C GLN A 501 -3.37 3.27 -3.35
N SER A 502 -4.06 3.32 -4.48
CA SER A 502 -3.93 4.41 -5.45
C SER A 502 -4.86 5.57 -5.08
N ILE A 503 -4.52 6.75 -5.58
CA ILE A 503 -5.32 7.95 -5.40
C ILE A 503 -5.62 8.59 -6.76
N ASN A 504 -6.77 9.21 -6.87
CA ASN A 504 -7.09 10.16 -7.90
C ASN A 504 -7.21 11.55 -7.28
N PHE A 505 -7.03 12.61 -8.07
CA PHE A 505 -7.29 13.98 -7.63
C PHE A 505 -8.03 14.73 -8.73
N TYR A 506 -8.91 15.63 -8.33
CA TYR A 506 -9.73 16.45 -9.23
C TYR A 506 -10.39 17.58 -8.43
N VAL A 507 -10.82 18.62 -9.12
CA VAL A 507 -11.73 19.61 -8.55
C VAL A 507 -13.17 19.15 -8.84
N PRO A 508 -14.03 18.97 -7.81
CA PRO A 508 -15.41 18.53 -8.03
C PRO A 508 -16.20 19.50 -8.90
N ALA A 509 -17.02 18.99 -9.83
CA ALA A 509 -17.85 19.83 -10.70
C ALA A 509 -18.89 20.67 -9.95
N ASN A 510 -19.23 20.27 -8.73
CA ASN A 510 -20.13 21.00 -7.82
C ASN A 510 -19.38 21.85 -6.77
N ALA A 511 -18.08 22.07 -6.94
CA ALA A 511 -17.34 22.99 -6.07
C ALA A 511 -17.91 24.40 -6.20
N GLU A 512 -17.94 25.15 -5.10
CA GLU A 512 -18.43 26.52 -5.10
C GLU A 512 -17.63 27.37 -6.10
N PRO A 513 -18.26 27.94 -7.13
CA PRO A 513 -17.55 28.64 -8.17
C PRO A 513 -16.92 29.94 -7.63
N ARG A 514 -15.69 30.24 -8.04
CA ARG A 514 -14.96 31.45 -7.64
C ARG A 514 -15.67 32.75 -8.05
N LYS A 515 -16.36 32.71 -9.19
CA LYS A 515 -17.13 33.84 -9.74
C LYS A 515 -18.29 33.32 -10.60
N PRO A 516 -19.32 34.14 -10.89
CA PRO A 516 -20.39 33.75 -11.79
C PRO A 516 -19.87 33.25 -13.15
N GLY A 517 -20.36 32.10 -13.59
CA GLY A 517 -19.94 31.48 -14.85
C GLY A 517 -18.58 30.75 -14.80
N HIS A 518 -17.94 30.68 -13.64
CA HIS A 518 -16.73 29.88 -13.44
C HIS A 518 -17.06 28.38 -13.53
N VAL A 519 -16.30 27.65 -14.33
CA VAL A 519 -16.41 26.19 -14.45
C VAL A 519 -15.24 25.55 -13.68
N PRO A 520 -15.52 24.69 -12.70
CA PRO A 520 -14.47 24.01 -11.95
C PRO A 520 -13.60 23.11 -12.84
N HIS A 521 -12.29 23.29 -12.79
CA HIS A 521 -11.26 22.49 -13.47
C HIS A 521 -10.07 22.27 -12.54
N ASP A 522 -9.19 21.30 -12.86
CA ASP A 522 -7.95 21.01 -12.11
C ASP A 522 -6.67 21.27 -12.94
N ASP A 523 -6.79 21.96 -14.08
CA ASP A 523 -5.69 22.15 -15.06
C ASP A 523 -4.46 22.84 -14.45
N PHE A 524 -4.65 23.89 -13.66
CA PHE A 524 -3.54 24.56 -12.98
C PHE A 524 -2.97 23.76 -11.82
N ALA A 525 -3.81 23.07 -11.03
CA ALA A 525 -3.33 22.20 -9.98
C ALA A 525 -2.49 21.05 -10.57
N THR A 526 -2.96 20.44 -11.66
CA THR A 526 -2.21 19.46 -12.45
C THR A 526 -0.92 20.06 -13.00
N GLY A 527 -0.96 21.26 -13.57
CA GLY A 527 0.21 21.99 -14.06
C GLY A 527 1.27 22.21 -12.98
N VAL A 528 0.87 22.62 -11.77
CA VAL A 528 1.78 22.75 -10.62
C VAL A 528 2.39 21.40 -10.24
N PHE A 529 1.62 20.30 -10.27
CA PHE A 529 2.15 18.97 -9.97
C PHE A 529 3.12 18.48 -11.05
N LEU A 530 2.83 18.74 -12.32
CA LEU A 530 3.77 18.46 -13.43
C LEU A 530 5.05 19.29 -13.31
N LEU A 531 4.98 20.53 -12.79
CA LEU A 531 6.16 21.35 -12.52
C LEU A 531 7.07 20.72 -11.46
N MET A 532 6.52 20.13 -10.39
CA MET A 532 7.30 19.36 -9.41
C MET A 532 7.95 18.13 -10.07
N LYS A 533 7.26 17.48 -11.00
CA LYS A 533 7.83 16.36 -11.77
C LYS A 533 9.02 16.82 -12.63
N ALA A 534 8.93 17.98 -13.27
CA ALA A 534 10.03 18.59 -14.03
C ALA A 534 11.25 18.85 -13.12
N ALA A 535 11.03 19.45 -11.95
CA ALA A 535 12.09 19.73 -10.99
C ALA A 535 12.80 18.46 -10.52
N ARG A 536 12.05 17.41 -10.20
CA ARG A 536 12.62 16.13 -9.78
C ARG A 536 13.53 15.52 -10.83
N ASN A 537 13.13 15.55 -12.09
CA ASN A 537 13.89 14.95 -13.18
C ASN A 537 15.19 15.71 -13.46
N ILE A 538 15.15 17.04 -13.42
CA ILE A 538 16.32 17.88 -13.61
C ILE A 538 17.33 17.65 -12.49
N ASN A 539 16.89 17.57 -11.24
CA ASN A 539 17.76 17.27 -10.09
C ASN A 539 18.41 15.89 -10.17
N VAL A 540 17.71 14.88 -10.68
CA VAL A 540 18.29 13.54 -10.89
C VAL A 540 19.35 13.56 -11.98
N ASN A 541 19.09 14.23 -13.09
CA ASN A 541 20.03 14.33 -14.20
C ASN A 541 21.30 15.11 -13.81
N SER A 542 21.19 16.16 -12.99
CA SER A 542 22.35 16.90 -12.49
C SER A 542 23.23 16.07 -11.56
N ARG A 543 22.65 15.18 -10.74
CA ARG A 543 23.39 14.25 -9.88
C ARG A 543 24.08 13.15 -10.67
N GLN A 544 23.49 12.67 -11.77
CA GLN A 544 24.13 11.69 -12.66
C GLN A 544 25.30 12.30 -13.42
N ALA A 545 25.18 13.52 -13.93
CA ALA A 545 26.28 14.24 -14.57
C ALA A 545 27.46 14.46 -13.63
N THR A 546 27.21 14.86 -12.37
CA THR A 546 28.27 15.02 -11.37
C THR A 546 28.90 13.70 -10.91
N ALA A 547 28.23 12.56 -11.07
CA ALA A 547 28.80 11.25 -10.79
C ALA A 547 29.71 10.74 -11.94
N PHE A 548 29.40 11.11 -13.18
CA PHE A 548 30.26 10.82 -14.34
C PHE A 548 31.55 11.65 -14.35
N ASP A 549 31.49 12.92 -13.99
CA ASP A 549 32.69 13.79 -13.89
C ASP A 549 33.66 13.39 -12.78
N ARG A 550 33.24 12.57 -11.81
CA ARG A 550 34.13 12.08 -10.73
C ARG A 550 34.84 10.76 -11.07
N ASN A 551 34.42 10.07 -12.10
CA ASN A 551 35.03 8.81 -12.51
C ASN A 551 36.04 8.94 -13.68
N ASP A 552 36.17 10.13 -14.25
CA ASP A 552 37.16 10.39 -15.33
C ASP A 552 38.48 11.01 -14.80
N VAL A 553 38.70 11.02 -13.49
CA VAL A 553 39.96 11.44 -12.86
C VAL A 553 40.45 10.33 -11.92
N VAL A 554 40.89 9.23 -12.50
CA VAL A 554 41.90 8.30 -11.91
C VAL A 554 42.74 7.70 -13.02
#